data_e30e20f58fe027ffabe98c89ed78e5db
#
_entry.id   e30e20f58fe027ffabe98c89ed78e5db
#
_cell.length_a   1.000
_cell.length_b   1.000
_cell.length_c   1.000
_cell.angle_alpha   90.00
_cell.angle_beta   90.00
_cell.angle_gamma   90.00
#
_symmetry.space_group_name_H-M   'P 1'
#
loop_
_entity.id
_entity.type
_entity.pdbx_description
1 polymer ?
#
loop_
_entity_poly.entity_id
_entity_poly.type
_entity_poly.pdbx_seq_one_letter_code
_entity_poly.pdbx_strand_id
1 'polypeptide(L)'
;MEGFHTMTSRASPILSQPRRAAKPGVVRFPAYGSSPSDFVSSTSGEGYSCAGGCLTFGAGCLDARGTSGAGHLLTSSAQGRTMASSLTIKVNGLAHGVDASLDTPLLYVLHNELHLHGPRFGCGLAQCGACSVLMDGKEIRSCVTPVAAVAGKSITTLEGLPALWASQRGATAAAPVLHPLQQAWIDLQVPQCGYCQNGMLIQAADLLATTKQPTDDQIRTAMNGHLCRCGTHVRVIAAIKLAATSMAKGGAG
;
A
#
# COMPACT_ATOMS: atom_id res chain seq x y z
N MET A 1 -36.15 27.16 -65.56
CA MET A 1 -35.18 28.26 -65.32
C MET A 1 -35.48 28.77 -63.92
N GLU A 2 -34.86 28.18 -62.91
CA GLU A 2 -35.08 28.55 -61.52
C GLU A 2 -33.72 28.80 -60.85
N GLY A 3 -33.60 30.01 -60.36
CA GLY A 3 -32.35 30.49 -59.78
C GLY A 3 -32.13 30.02 -58.32
N PHE A 4 -31.01 29.39 -58.06
CA PHE A 4 -30.54 29.06 -56.71
C PHE A 4 -29.86 30.28 -56.12
N HIS A 5 -30.44 30.84 -55.06
CA HIS A 5 -29.83 31.83 -54.20
C HIS A 5 -28.90 31.14 -53.18
N THR A 6 -27.61 31.33 -53.32
CA THR A 6 -26.62 30.95 -52.34
C THR A 6 -26.54 31.97 -51.18
N MET A 7 -26.99 31.58 -49.99
CA MET A 7 -26.76 32.35 -48.77
C MET A 7 -25.36 32.09 -48.24
N THR A 8 -24.49 33.05 -48.34
CA THR A 8 -23.17 33.07 -47.68
C THR A 8 -23.33 33.54 -46.24
N SER A 9 -23.19 32.61 -45.29
CA SER A 9 -23.11 32.90 -43.87
C SER A 9 -21.72 33.45 -43.51
N ARG A 10 -21.65 34.72 -43.12
CA ARG A 10 -20.44 35.34 -42.56
C ARG A 10 -20.28 34.90 -41.11
N ALA A 11 -19.29 34.08 -40.84
CA ALA A 11 -18.85 33.80 -39.48
C ALA A 11 -18.00 34.96 -38.94
N SER A 12 -18.40 35.55 -37.85
CA SER A 12 -17.64 36.56 -37.12
C SER A 12 -16.47 35.91 -36.37
N PRO A 13 -15.27 36.50 -36.35
CA PRO A 13 -14.14 35.97 -35.60
C PRO A 13 -14.32 36.24 -34.10
N ILE A 14 -14.37 35.19 -33.32
CA ILE A 14 -14.29 35.26 -31.86
C ILE A 14 -12.84 35.57 -31.48
N LEU A 15 -12.60 36.79 -31.03
CA LEU A 15 -11.34 37.23 -30.44
C LEU A 15 -11.01 36.39 -29.21
N SER A 16 -10.05 35.48 -29.33
CA SER A 16 -9.47 34.73 -28.22
C SER A 16 -8.58 35.67 -27.39
N GLN A 17 -9.03 36.02 -26.19
CA GLN A 17 -8.20 36.70 -25.19
C GLN A 17 -7.20 35.70 -24.61
N PRO A 18 -5.92 36.04 -24.46
CA PRO A 18 -4.94 35.18 -23.80
C PRO A 18 -5.27 35.12 -22.29
N ARG A 19 -5.51 33.91 -21.80
CA ARG A 19 -5.63 33.63 -20.36
C ARG A 19 -4.31 33.96 -19.68
N ARG A 20 -4.29 34.98 -18.81
CA ARG A 20 -3.17 35.25 -17.91
C ARG A 20 -2.93 34.03 -17.05
N ALA A 21 -1.74 33.47 -17.10
CA ALA A 21 -1.26 32.44 -16.20
C ALA A 21 -1.28 32.99 -14.76
N ALA A 22 -2.13 32.43 -13.92
CA ALA A 22 -2.12 32.70 -12.49
C ALA A 22 -0.84 32.13 -11.91
N LYS A 23 -0.01 32.96 -11.29
CA LYS A 23 1.15 32.52 -10.51
C LYS A 23 0.64 31.65 -9.35
N PRO A 24 1.25 30.48 -9.05
CA PRO A 24 0.87 29.71 -7.88
C PRO A 24 1.17 30.53 -6.61
N GLY A 25 0.12 30.92 -5.91
CA GLY A 25 0.23 31.55 -4.61
C GLY A 25 0.80 30.52 -3.62
N VAL A 26 1.93 30.83 -2.99
CA VAL A 26 2.47 30.06 -1.88
C VAL A 26 1.48 30.18 -0.72
N VAL A 27 0.70 29.16 -0.48
CA VAL A 27 -0.12 29.03 0.74
C VAL A 27 0.84 28.72 1.88
N ARG A 28 1.18 29.75 2.68
CA ARG A 28 1.88 29.55 3.95
C ARG A 28 0.90 28.96 4.95
N PHE A 29 1.07 27.69 5.29
CA PHE A 29 0.44 27.12 6.47
C PHE A 29 1.13 27.68 7.72
N PRO A 30 0.38 28.08 8.77
CA PRO A 30 0.98 28.42 10.04
C PRO A 30 1.69 27.20 10.62
N ALA A 31 2.90 27.39 11.11
CA ALA A 31 3.66 26.36 11.80
C ALA A 31 2.87 25.88 13.02
N TYR A 32 2.51 24.61 13.03
CA TYR A 32 1.92 23.95 14.19
C TYR A 32 3.04 23.68 15.18
N GLY A 33 3.34 24.68 16.01
CA GLY A 33 4.18 24.55 17.18
C GLY A 33 3.32 24.14 18.36
N SER A 34 3.35 22.90 18.73
CA SER A 34 2.89 22.44 20.03
C SER A 34 3.81 21.35 20.53
N SER A 35 4.60 21.71 21.54
CA SER A 35 5.34 20.78 22.39
C SER A 35 4.35 19.88 23.15
N PRO A 36 4.71 18.60 23.45
CA PRO A 36 3.83 17.65 24.14
C PRO A 36 3.59 17.92 25.63
N SER A 37 3.90 19.07 26.16
CA SER A 37 3.88 19.35 27.60
C SER A 37 2.62 20.02 28.16
N ASP A 38 1.63 20.41 27.33
CA ASP A 38 0.51 21.22 27.82
C ASP A 38 -0.87 20.55 27.82
N PHE A 39 -0.92 19.23 27.95
CA PHE A 39 -2.18 18.51 28.10
C PHE A 39 -2.28 17.76 29.44
N VAL A 40 -2.14 18.51 30.54
CA VAL A 40 -2.59 18.04 31.87
C VAL A 40 -3.24 19.20 32.60
N SER A 41 -4.53 19.17 32.73
CA SER A 41 -5.36 19.79 33.77
C SER A 41 -6.60 20.47 33.20
N SER A 42 -7.69 19.76 33.19
CA SER A 42 -9.00 20.17 33.71
C SER A 42 -10.10 19.23 33.20
N THR A 43 -10.42 18.20 33.98
CA THR A 43 -11.78 17.69 34.06
C THR A 43 -12.06 17.36 35.51
N SER A 44 -12.88 18.18 36.09
CA SER A 44 -13.65 17.99 37.31
C SER A 44 -14.47 16.68 37.25
N GLY A 45 -14.49 16.00 38.38
CA GLY A 45 -15.02 14.69 38.68
C GLY A 45 -16.43 14.38 38.20
N GLU A 46 -16.54 13.15 37.74
CA GLU A 46 -17.76 12.34 38.00
C GLU A 46 -17.27 10.91 38.28
N GLY A 47 -17.52 10.48 39.50
CA GLY A 47 -17.11 9.21 40.04
C GLY A 47 -17.88 8.06 39.43
N TYR A 48 -17.17 7.11 38.84
CA TYR A 48 -17.68 5.75 38.64
C TYR A 48 -17.05 4.85 39.69
N SER A 49 -17.91 4.49 40.69
CA SER A 49 -17.61 3.47 41.68
C SER A 49 -17.58 2.10 41.03
N CYS A 50 -16.43 1.50 40.90
CA CYS A 50 -16.29 0.08 40.61
C CYS A 50 -16.11 -0.64 41.97
N ALA A 51 -17.20 -1.17 42.48
CA ALA A 51 -17.17 -2.15 43.54
C ALA A 51 -16.72 -3.51 43.00
N GLY A 52 -15.74 -4.11 43.62
CA GLY A 52 -15.54 -5.56 43.57
C GLY A 52 -14.21 -6.06 43.04
N GLY A 53 -13.34 -6.49 43.95
CA GLY A 53 -12.46 -7.64 43.74
C GLY A 53 -10.99 -7.37 43.46
N CYS A 54 -10.29 -6.85 44.43
CA CYS A 54 -8.84 -6.97 44.51
C CYS A 54 -8.49 -8.44 44.85
N LEU A 55 -7.94 -9.19 43.88
CA LEU A 55 -7.30 -10.49 44.17
C LEU A 55 -5.80 -10.26 44.33
N THR A 56 -5.40 -10.09 45.55
CA THR A 56 -4.00 -10.20 45.99
C THR A 56 -3.58 -11.66 45.92
N PHE A 57 -2.61 -12.00 45.08
CA PHE A 57 -1.88 -13.25 45.17
C PHE A 57 -0.89 -13.16 46.33
N GLY A 58 -1.30 -13.66 47.49
CA GLY A 58 -0.45 -13.90 48.64
C GLY A 58 -0.19 -15.38 48.80
N ALA A 59 1.03 -15.66 49.17
CA ALA A 59 1.61 -16.99 49.35
C ALA A 59 0.85 -17.89 50.32
N GLY A 60 0.83 -19.20 50.02
CA GLY A 60 0.85 -20.27 51.04
C GLY A 60 -0.49 -20.73 51.58
N CYS A 61 -1.12 -21.70 50.92
CA CYS A 61 -2.04 -22.62 51.59
C CYS A 61 -1.31 -23.96 51.75
N LEU A 62 -0.90 -24.25 53.00
CA LEU A 62 -0.42 -25.58 53.39
C LEU A 62 -1.64 -26.47 53.58
N ASP A 63 -1.79 -27.46 52.73
CA ASP A 63 -2.79 -28.51 52.90
C ASP A 63 -2.23 -29.61 53.84
N ALA A 64 -2.89 -29.75 54.98
CA ALA A 64 -2.54 -30.72 56.00
C ALA A 64 -3.10 -32.09 55.64
N ARG A 65 -2.54 -32.77 54.67
CA ARG A 65 -2.64 -34.23 54.50
C ARG A 65 -1.38 -34.73 53.81
N GLY A 66 -0.47 -35.27 54.62
CA GLY A 66 0.72 -35.96 54.20
C GLY A 66 0.39 -37.23 53.42
N THR A 67 0.51 -37.17 52.10
CA THR A 67 0.72 -38.35 51.27
C THR A 67 1.89 -38.06 50.38
N SER A 68 2.98 -38.82 50.62
CA SER A 68 4.17 -38.87 49.76
C SER A 68 3.79 -39.40 48.37
N GLY A 69 3.43 -38.50 47.47
CA GLY A 69 3.26 -38.78 46.03
C GLY A 69 4.59 -38.61 45.32
N ALA A 70 5.08 -39.71 44.76
CA ALA A 70 6.30 -39.77 43.93
C ALA A 70 6.30 -38.66 42.86
N GLY A 71 7.34 -37.80 42.89
CA GLY A 71 7.52 -36.75 41.94
C GLY A 71 7.68 -37.33 40.53
N HIS A 72 6.66 -37.14 39.70
CA HIS A 72 6.83 -37.20 38.25
C HIS A 72 7.63 -35.99 37.84
N LEU A 73 8.91 -36.19 37.63
CA LEU A 73 9.76 -35.28 36.86
C LEU A 73 9.17 -35.20 35.46
N LEU A 74 8.33 -34.18 35.23
CA LEU A 74 8.04 -33.74 33.89
C LEU A 74 9.35 -33.22 33.35
N THR A 75 10.10 -34.09 32.67
CA THR A 75 11.14 -33.67 31.76
C THR A 75 10.46 -32.82 30.70
N SER A 76 10.57 -31.49 30.86
CA SER A 76 10.33 -30.56 29.79
C SER A 76 11.23 -30.98 28.64
N SER A 77 10.68 -31.77 27.72
CA SER A 77 11.30 -31.97 26.44
C SER A 77 11.43 -30.57 25.81
N ALA A 78 12.64 -30.03 25.82
CA ALA A 78 13.00 -28.92 24.99
C ALA A 78 12.67 -29.36 23.55
N GLN A 79 11.47 -28.99 23.11
CA GLN A 79 11.10 -29.10 21.70
C GLN A 79 12.18 -28.32 20.97
N GLY A 80 13.08 -29.08 20.32
CA GLY A 80 14.14 -28.53 19.54
C GLY A 80 13.53 -27.49 18.61
N ARG A 81 13.97 -26.23 18.74
CA ARG A 81 13.80 -25.24 17.74
C ARG A 81 14.32 -25.87 16.47
N THR A 82 13.41 -26.35 15.63
CA THR A 82 13.73 -26.71 14.26
C THR A 82 14.46 -25.51 13.70
N MET A 83 15.73 -25.70 13.32
CA MET A 83 16.55 -24.71 12.66
C MET A 83 15.68 -24.10 11.57
N ALA A 84 15.33 -22.83 11.71
CA ALA A 84 14.64 -22.11 10.66
C ALA A 84 15.54 -22.24 9.42
N SER A 85 15.07 -22.95 8.42
CA SER A 85 15.76 -23.02 7.15
C SER A 85 15.77 -21.60 6.59
N SER A 86 16.93 -20.94 6.57
CA SER A 86 17.06 -19.59 6.03
C SER A 86 16.61 -19.62 4.57
N LEU A 87 15.41 -19.10 4.34
CA LEU A 87 14.86 -18.97 3.00
C LEU A 87 15.38 -17.69 2.39
N THR A 88 15.86 -17.76 1.15
CA THR A 88 16.24 -16.55 0.39
C THR A 88 15.09 -16.15 -0.54
N ILE A 89 14.62 -14.92 -0.41
CA ILE A 89 13.61 -14.31 -1.30
C ILE A 89 14.21 -13.10 -2.00
N LYS A 90 13.72 -12.81 -3.22
CA LYS A 90 14.15 -11.64 -3.98
C LYS A 90 13.09 -10.56 -3.91
N VAL A 91 13.41 -9.42 -3.28
CA VAL A 91 12.49 -8.29 -3.12
C VAL A 91 13.14 -7.01 -3.65
N ASN A 92 12.44 -6.29 -4.53
CA ASN A 92 12.90 -5.04 -5.16
C ASN A 92 14.28 -5.17 -5.82
N GLY A 93 14.56 -6.34 -6.39
CA GLY A 93 15.84 -6.63 -7.07
C GLY A 93 16.96 -7.14 -6.17
N LEU A 94 16.79 -7.11 -4.84
CA LEU A 94 17.78 -7.58 -3.86
C LEU A 94 17.39 -8.94 -3.28
N ALA A 95 18.38 -9.78 -3.00
CA ALA A 95 18.19 -11.06 -2.30
C ALA A 95 18.25 -10.83 -0.79
N HIS A 96 17.27 -11.36 -0.06
CA HIS A 96 17.16 -11.27 1.39
C HIS A 96 17.03 -12.65 2.01
N GLY A 97 17.88 -12.97 2.98
CA GLY A 97 17.68 -14.12 3.86
C GLY A 97 16.59 -13.78 4.88
N VAL A 98 15.63 -14.69 5.06
CA VAL A 98 14.53 -14.53 6.00
C VAL A 98 14.45 -15.73 6.95
N ASP A 99 14.13 -15.46 8.22
CA ASP A 99 14.07 -16.47 9.28
C ASP A 99 12.64 -16.92 9.60
N ALA A 100 11.67 -16.44 8.84
CA ALA A 100 10.27 -16.80 9.00
C ALA A 100 10.01 -18.27 8.68
N SER A 101 9.02 -18.90 9.35
CA SER A 101 8.57 -20.23 8.95
C SER A 101 7.96 -20.20 7.55
N LEU A 102 8.06 -21.31 6.83
CA LEU A 102 7.71 -21.40 5.40
C LEU A 102 6.24 -21.05 5.08
N ASP A 103 5.37 -21.22 6.03
CA ASP A 103 3.94 -20.91 5.97
C ASP A 103 3.59 -19.48 6.37
N THR A 104 4.57 -18.71 6.88
CA THR A 104 4.36 -17.30 7.26
C THR A 104 3.88 -16.50 6.04
N PRO A 105 2.78 -15.74 6.16
CA PRO A 105 2.35 -14.85 5.09
C PRO A 105 3.42 -13.84 4.71
N LEU A 106 3.67 -13.69 3.42
CA LEU A 106 4.68 -12.78 2.87
C LEU A 106 4.56 -11.35 3.43
N LEU A 107 3.33 -10.87 3.68
CA LEU A 107 3.09 -9.55 4.24
C LEU A 107 3.86 -9.32 5.55
N TYR A 108 3.89 -10.30 6.44
CA TYR A 108 4.58 -10.17 7.73
C TYR A 108 6.10 -10.18 7.56
N VAL A 109 6.63 -10.96 6.63
CA VAL A 109 8.06 -10.95 6.29
C VAL A 109 8.46 -9.58 5.74
N LEU A 110 7.68 -9.03 4.79
CA LEU A 110 7.93 -7.71 4.25
C LEU A 110 7.92 -6.61 5.32
N HIS A 111 7.01 -6.68 6.30
CA HIS A 111 6.90 -5.68 7.37
C HIS A 111 7.95 -5.84 8.45
N ASN A 112 8.10 -7.05 8.99
CA ASN A 112 8.83 -7.28 10.24
C ASN A 112 10.33 -7.48 9.99
N GLU A 113 10.71 -8.14 8.90
CA GLU A 113 12.10 -8.44 8.61
C GLU A 113 12.70 -7.44 7.61
N LEU A 114 11.94 -7.05 6.59
CA LEU A 114 12.44 -6.16 5.55
C LEU A 114 12.04 -4.69 5.73
N HIS A 115 11.20 -4.38 6.73
CA HIS A 115 10.73 -3.02 7.06
C HIS A 115 10.11 -2.27 5.88
N LEU A 116 9.47 -3.02 4.96
CA LEU A 116 8.75 -2.48 3.81
C LEU A 116 7.28 -2.27 4.17
N HIS A 117 6.86 -1.03 4.26
CA HIS A 117 5.52 -0.66 4.75
C HIS A 117 4.56 -0.21 3.65
N GLY A 118 4.93 -0.29 2.38
CA GLY A 118 4.02 -0.08 1.26
C GLY A 118 2.81 -1.02 1.33
N PRO A 119 2.99 -2.36 1.31
CA PRO A 119 1.90 -3.30 1.52
C PRO A 119 1.27 -3.12 2.91
N ARG A 120 -0.07 -3.14 2.99
CA ARG A 120 -0.80 -2.90 4.26
C ARG A 120 -1.67 -4.10 4.62
N PHE A 121 -1.74 -4.43 5.92
CA PHE A 121 -2.71 -5.40 6.40
C PHE A 121 -4.11 -4.77 6.39
N GLY A 122 -5.08 -5.42 5.76
CA GLY A 122 -6.47 -4.98 5.76
C GLY A 122 -7.40 -6.11 6.19
N CYS A 123 -7.90 -6.90 5.26
CA CYS A 123 -8.85 -7.98 5.56
C CYS A 123 -8.17 -9.29 6.01
N GLY A 124 -6.92 -9.56 5.64
CA GLY A 124 -6.24 -10.85 5.85
C GLY A 124 -6.82 -12.01 5.02
N LEU A 125 -7.74 -11.76 4.08
CA LEU A 125 -8.53 -12.74 3.34
C LEU A 125 -8.44 -12.53 1.82
N ALA A 126 -7.43 -11.87 1.33
CA ALA A 126 -7.22 -11.54 -0.09
C ALA A 126 -8.33 -10.70 -0.76
N GLN A 127 -9.24 -10.07 -0.01
CA GLN A 127 -10.42 -9.40 -0.56
C GLN A 127 -10.24 -7.89 -0.80
N CYS A 128 -9.45 -7.20 0.06
CA CYS A 128 -9.41 -5.73 0.04
C CYS A 128 -8.30 -5.12 -0.82
N GLY A 129 -7.29 -5.86 -1.19
CA GLY A 129 -6.17 -5.39 -2.02
C GLY A 129 -5.10 -4.56 -1.34
N ALA A 130 -5.27 -4.12 -0.08
CA ALA A 130 -4.31 -3.24 0.59
C ALA A 130 -2.89 -3.83 0.70
N CYS A 131 -2.78 -5.16 0.74
CA CYS A 131 -1.53 -5.92 0.85
C CYS A 131 -0.88 -6.29 -0.49
N SER A 132 -1.40 -5.82 -1.62
CA SER A 132 -0.91 -6.23 -2.94
C SER A 132 0.56 -5.91 -3.16
N VAL A 133 1.24 -6.85 -3.82
CA VAL A 133 2.60 -6.73 -4.34
C VAL A 133 2.63 -7.36 -5.73
N LEU A 134 3.67 -7.09 -6.52
CA LEU A 134 3.90 -7.81 -7.77
C LEU A 134 4.80 -9.02 -7.50
N MET A 135 4.41 -10.18 -8.02
CA MET A 135 5.24 -11.38 -8.12
C MET A 135 5.48 -11.66 -9.60
N ASP A 136 6.73 -11.59 -10.03
CA ASP A 136 7.10 -11.70 -11.45
C ASP A 136 6.27 -10.77 -12.37
N GLY A 137 5.96 -9.57 -11.88
CA GLY A 137 5.19 -8.55 -12.60
C GLY A 137 3.67 -8.71 -12.52
N LYS A 138 3.14 -9.71 -11.82
CA LYS A 138 1.70 -9.94 -11.62
C LYS A 138 1.28 -9.65 -10.18
N GLU A 139 0.13 -9.02 -10.04
CA GLU A 139 -0.41 -8.68 -8.73
C GLU A 139 -0.81 -9.95 -7.94
N ILE A 140 -0.38 -10.01 -6.68
CA ILE A 140 -0.78 -11.03 -5.70
C ILE A 140 -1.14 -10.39 -4.34
N ARG A 141 -1.86 -11.15 -3.51
CA ARG A 141 -2.24 -10.76 -2.16
C ARG A 141 -1.26 -11.31 -1.12
N SER A 142 -0.33 -10.50 -0.66
CA SER A 142 0.73 -10.95 0.26
C SER A 142 0.22 -11.42 1.64
N CYS A 143 -0.99 -11.04 2.06
CA CYS A 143 -1.56 -11.46 3.35
C CYS A 143 -1.96 -12.94 3.43
N VAL A 144 -2.11 -13.61 2.28
CA VAL A 144 -2.46 -15.05 2.20
C VAL A 144 -1.42 -15.87 1.44
N THR A 145 -0.40 -15.24 0.88
CA THR A 145 0.67 -15.92 0.15
C THR A 145 1.76 -16.32 1.12
N PRO A 146 2.03 -17.62 1.33
CA PRO A 146 3.10 -18.06 2.22
C PRO A 146 4.46 -17.70 1.62
N VAL A 147 5.45 -17.41 2.49
CA VAL A 147 6.79 -17.02 2.04
C VAL A 147 7.46 -18.10 1.21
N ALA A 148 7.17 -19.37 1.46
CA ALA A 148 7.69 -20.48 0.65
C ALA A 148 7.25 -20.41 -0.82
N ALA A 149 6.06 -19.87 -1.11
CA ALA A 149 5.53 -19.78 -2.47
C ALA A 149 6.27 -18.72 -3.33
N VAL A 150 7.03 -17.84 -2.71
CA VAL A 150 7.80 -16.80 -3.42
C VAL A 150 9.27 -17.14 -3.57
N ALA A 151 9.70 -18.33 -3.15
CA ALA A 151 11.06 -18.83 -3.37
C ALA A 151 11.40 -18.84 -4.87
N GLY A 152 12.52 -18.23 -5.25
CA GLY A 152 12.92 -18.11 -6.65
C GLY A 152 12.11 -17.13 -7.49
N LYS A 153 11.13 -16.45 -6.91
CA LYS A 153 10.32 -15.42 -7.56
C LYS A 153 10.84 -14.02 -7.25
N SER A 154 10.52 -13.06 -8.13
CA SER A 154 10.86 -11.64 -7.93
C SER A 154 9.64 -10.90 -7.40
N ILE A 155 9.77 -10.37 -6.19
CA ILE A 155 8.73 -9.56 -5.55
C ILE A 155 9.06 -8.08 -5.75
N THR A 156 8.07 -7.30 -6.17
CA THR A 156 8.18 -5.84 -6.23
C THR A 156 7.09 -5.22 -5.38
N THR A 157 7.51 -4.40 -4.42
CA THR A 157 6.61 -3.60 -3.58
C THR A 157 6.43 -2.19 -4.16
N LEU A 158 5.61 -1.37 -3.50
CA LEU A 158 5.40 0.02 -3.91
C LEU A 158 6.71 0.81 -4.01
N GLU A 159 7.64 0.54 -3.09
CA GLU A 159 8.96 1.18 -3.02
C GLU A 159 9.84 0.78 -4.20
N GLY A 160 9.65 -0.42 -4.75
CA GLY A 160 10.42 -0.96 -5.88
C GLY A 160 9.91 -0.55 -7.26
N LEU A 161 8.72 0.06 -7.37
CA LEU A 161 8.13 0.44 -8.68
C LEU A 161 9.04 1.35 -9.52
N PRO A 162 9.72 2.37 -8.98
CA PRO A 162 10.62 3.21 -9.78
C PRO A 162 11.77 2.43 -10.40
N ALA A 163 12.39 1.53 -9.64
CA ALA A 163 13.48 0.69 -10.12
C ALA A 163 12.99 -0.32 -11.18
N LEU A 164 11.81 -0.93 -10.97
CA LEU A 164 11.18 -1.79 -11.96
C LEU A 164 10.93 -1.05 -13.29
N TRP A 165 10.40 0.17 -13.21
CA TRP A 165 10.17 1.01 -14.38
C TRP A 165 11.46 1.35 -15.14
N ALA A 166 12.52 1.72 -14.42
CA ALA A 166 13.83 1.97 -15.02
C ALA A 166 14.38 0.74 -15.73
N SER A 167 14.31 -0.43 -15.08
CA SER A 167 14.82 -1.69 -15.67
C SER A 167 14.08 -2.09 -16.94
N GLN A 168 12.76 -1.92 -16.98
CA GLN A 168 11.93 -2.21 -18.16
C GLN A 168 12.28 -1.34 -19.40
N ARG A 169 12.88 -0.18 -19.16
CA ARG A 169 13.29 0.75 -20.23
C ARG A 169 14.75 0.62 -20.65
N GLY A 170 15.48 -0.33 -20.07
CA GLY A 170 16.92 -0.48 -20.33
C GLY A 170 17.71 0.75 -19.87
N ALA A 171 17.18 1.54 -18.94
CA ALA A 171 17.85 2.74 -18.45
C ALA A 171 19.10 2.32 -17.64
N THR A 172 20.28 2.71 -18.09
CA THR A 172 21.54 2.60 -17.36
C THR A 172 21.74 3.76 -16.38
N ALA A 173 20.92 4.79 -16.48
CA ALA A 173 20.90 5.93 -15.56
C ALA A 173 20.24 5.55 -14.23
N ALA A 174 20.49 6.37 -13.20
CA ALA A 174 19.84 6.22 -11.89
C ALA A 174 18.32 6.08 -12.07
N ALA A 175 17.72 5.17 -11.30
CA ALA A 175 16.27 4.97 -11.33
C ALA A 175 15.55 6.31 -11.07
N PRO A 176 14.43 6.59 -11.76
CA PRO A 176 13.66 7.80 -11.50
C PRO A 176 13.19 7.79 -10.05
N VAL A 177 13.05 8.98 -9.46
CA VAL A 177 12.59 9.12 -8.08
C VAL A 177 11.20 8.47 -7.88
N LEU A 178 10.34 8.56 -8.91
CA LEU A 178 8.97 8.02 -8.89
C LEU A 178 8.63 7.28 -10.20
N HIS A 179 7.81 6.25 -10.04
CA HIS A 179 7.13 5.65 -11.18
C HIS A 179 6.08 6.61 -11.76
N PRO A 180 5.79 6.64 -13.08
CA PRO A 180 4.75 7.52 -13.64
C PRO A 180 3.38 7.43 -12.97
N LEU A 181 3.00 6.25 -12.49
CA LEU A 181 1.79 6.08 -11.66
C LEU A 181 1.89 6.84 -10.34
N GLN A 182 3.00 6.75 -9.63
CA GLN A 182 3.20 7.45 -8.36
C GLN A 182 3.16 8.97 -8.58
N GLN A 183 3.78 9.46 -9.67
CA GLN A 183 3.72 10.86 -10.04
C GLN A 183 2.28 11.31 -10.33
N ALA A 184 1.53 10.56 -11.13
CA ALA A 184 0.13 10.87 -11.44
C ALA A 184 -0.76 10.88 -10.18
N TRP A 185 -0.48 10.01 -9.19
CA TRP A 185 -1.16 10.01 -7.90
C TRP A 185 -0.94 11.29 -7.11
N ILE A 186 0.28 11.83 -7.16
CA ILE A 186 0.64 13.11 -6.53
C ILE A 186 -0.02 14.27 -7.26
N ASP A 187 0.11 14.31 -8.58
CA ASP A 187 -0.41 15.41 -9.41
C ASP A 187 -1.93 15.59 -9.27
N LEU A 188 -2.66 14.47 -9.17
CA LEU A 188 -4.12 14.48 -9.03
C LEU A 188 -4.59 14.38 -7.58
N GLN A 189 -3.66 14.41 -6.60
CA GLN A 189 -3.99 14.36 -5.17
C GLN A 189 -4.98 13.22 -4.84
N VAL A 190 -4.67 12.02 -5.33
CA VAL A 190 -5.55 10.85 -5.23
C VAL A 190 -5.81 10.43 -3.77
N PRO A 191 -4.79 10.31 -2.89
CA PRO A 191 -4.97 9.83 -1.53
C PRO A 191 -5.83 10.74 -0.67
N GLN A 192 -6.63 10.14 0.22
CA GLN A 192 -7.18 10.80 1.40
C GLN A 192 -6.50 10.24 2.64
N CYS A 193 -6.98 9.13 3.24
CA CYS A 193 -6.27 8.49 4.35
C CYS A 193 -4.97 7.76 3.91
N GLY A 194 -4.83 7.42 2.63
CA GLY A 194 -3.66 6.77 2.06
C GLY A 194 -3.59 5.26 2.22
N TYR A 195 -4.44 4.64 3.04
CA TYR A 195 -4.29 3.24 3.44
C TYR A 195 -4.39 2.23 2.28
N CYS A 196 -5.34 2.42 1.36
CA CYS A 196 -5.57 1.54 0.22
C CYS A 196 -4.66 1.81 -0.98
N GLN A 197 -3.87 2.89 -0.96
CA GLN A 197 -3.19 3.37 -2.16
C GLN A 197 -2.09 2.45 -2.64
N ASN A 198 -1.42 1.71 -1.75
CA ASN A 198 -0.49 0.66 -2.15
C ASN A 198 -1.12 -0.32 -3.14
N GLY A 199 -2.23 -0.93 -2.75
CA GLY A 199 -2.91 -1.90 -3.60
C GLY A 199 -3.40 -1.32 -4.92
N MET A 200 -3.93 -0.10 -4.88
CA MET A 200 -4.38 0.60 -6.08
C MET A 200 -3.23 0.85 -7.07
N LEU A 201 -2.07 1.27 -6.58
CA LEU A 201 -0.89 1.52 -7.42
C LEU A 201 -0.29 0.23 -7.98
N ILE A 202 -0.20 -0.82 -7.16
CA ILE A 202 0.31 -2.14 -7.57
C ILE A 202 -0.59 -2.75 -8.66
N GLN A 203 -1.91 -2.74 -8.46
CA GLN A 203 -2.85 -3.24 -9.48
C GLN A 203 -2.81 -2.40 -10.75
N ALA A 204 -2.69 -1.07 -10.64
CA ALA A 204 -2.55 -0.20 -11.79
C ALA A 204 -1.26 -0.49 -12.58
N ALA A 205 -0.17 -0.83 -11.89
CA ALA A 205 1.08 -1.22 -12.54
C ALA A 205 0.94 -2.54 -13.32
N ASP A 206 0.27 -3.56 -12.75
CA ASP A 206 -0.05 -4.81 -13.47
C ASP A 206 -0.94 -4.54 -14.69
N LEU A 207 -1.99 -3.73 -14.54
CA LEU A 207 -2.87 -3.35 -15.67
C LEU A 207 -2.10 -2.67 -16.79
N LEU A 208 -1.29 -1.66 -16.49
CA LEU A 208 -0.54 -0.91 -17.50
C LEU A 208 0.62 -1.69 -18.12
N ALA A 209 1.10 -2.75 -17.48
CA ALA A 209 2.06 -3.67 -18.08
C ALA A 209 1.45 -4.40 -19.28
N THR A 210 0.16 -4.77 -19.20
CA THR A 210 -0.56 -5.52 -20.23
C THR A 210 -1.36 -4.62 -21.17
N THR A 211 -2.02 -3.60 -20.65
CA THR A 211 -2.93 -2.70 -21.40
C THR A 211 -2.40 -1.28 -21.34
N LYS A 212 -1.73 -0.82 -22.41
CA LYS A 212 -1.04 0.48 -22.44
C LYS A 212 -1.99 1.68 -22.36
N GLN A 213 -3.19 1.56 -22.89
CA GLN A 213 -4.22 2.63 -22.93
C GLN A 213 -5.57 2.02 -22.51
N PRO A 214 -5.77 1.75 -21.20
CA PRO A 214 -7.00 1.11 -20.75
C PRO A 214 -8.21 2.06 -20.83
N THR A 215 -9.36 1.52 -21.20
CA THR A 215 -10.65 2.20 -21.09
C THR A 215 -11.08 2.32 -19.61
N ASP A 216 -12.05 3.20 -19.35
CA ASP A 216 -12.59 3.36 -18.00
C ASP A 216 -13.17 2.05 -17.45
N ASP A 217 -13.82 1.24 -18.28
CA ASP A 217 -14.39 -0.04 -17.88
C ASP A 217 -13.30 -1.09 -17.59
N GLN A 218 -12.23 -1.11 -18.37
CA GLN A 218 -11.09 -1.97 -18.09
C GLN A 218 -10.41 -1.58 -16.77
N ILE A 219 -10.29 -0.27 -16.47
CA ILE A 219 -9.76 0.20 -15.20
C ILE A 219 -10.70 -0.20 -14.05
N ARG A 220 -12.01 0.02 -14.17
CA ARG A 220 -12.98 -0.40 -13.14
C ARG A 220 -12.91 -1.89 -12.87
N THR A 221 -12.85 -2.71 -13.92
CA THR A 221 -12.74 -4.16 -13.82
C THR A 221 -11.45 -4.57 -13.10
N ALA A 222 -10.31 -3.98 -13.48
CA ALA A 222 -9.03 -4.27 -12.84
C ALA A 222 -8.99 -3.83 -11.36
N MET A 223 -9.62 -2.69 -11.04
CA MET A 223 -9.69 -2.19 -9.65
C MET A 223 -10.75 -2.90 -8.80
N ASN A 224 -11.54 -3.81 -9.37
CA ASN A 224 -12.50 -4.60 -8.62
C ASN A 224 -11.76 -5.50 -7.61
N GLY A 225 -12.15 -5.43 -6.34
CA GLY A 225 -11.42 -6.10 -5.25
C GLY A 225 -10.31 -5.24 -4.61
N HIS A 226 -10.18 -3.95 -5.00
CA HIS A 226 -9.35 -2.97 -4.30
C HIS A 226 -10.26 -1.97 -3.60
N LEU A 227 -10.45 -2.14 -2.29
CA LEU A 227 -11.43 -1.39 -1.51
C LEU A 227 -10.87 -0.06 -1.02
N CYS A 228 -11.68 1.01 -1.17
CA CYS A 228 -11.37 2.32 -0.60
C CYS A 228 -12.58 2.86 0.16
N ARG A 229 -12.43 3.09 1.47
CA ARG A 229 -13.48 3.67 2.31
C ARG A 229 -13.67 5.17 2.06
N CYS A 230 -12.63 5.85 1.58
CA CYS A 230 -12.66 7.30 1.32
C CYS A 230 -13.26 7.67 -0.05
N GLY A 231 -13.55 6.69 -0.92
CA GLY A 231 -14.18 6.94 -2.22
C GLY A 231 -13.26 7.55 -3.28
N THR A 232 -11.96 7.23 -3.27
CA THR A 232 -10.98 7.83 -4.19
C THR A 232 -11.02 7.26 -5.61
N HIS A 233 -11.85 6.29 -5.93
CA HIS A 233 -11.85 5.57 -7.21
C HIS A 233 -11.97 6.48 -8.44
N VAL A 234 -12.74 7.57 -8.38
CA VAL A 234 -12.84 8.53 -9.49
C VAL A 234 -11.48 9.14 -9.82
N ARG A 235 -10.71 9.54 -8.79
CA ARG A 235 -9.35 10.07 -8.98
C ARG A 235 -8.37 8.99 -9.40
N VAL A 236 -8.53 7.75 -8.89
CA VAL A 236 -7.72 6.59 -9.30
C VAL A 236 -7.83 6.35 -10.80
N ILE A 237 -9.05 6.33 -11.35
CA ILE A 237 -9.28 6.17 -12.81
C ILE A 237 -8.57 7.28 -13.58
N ALA A 238 -8.73 8.54 -13.18
CA ALA A 238 -8.09 9.67 -13.83
C ALA A 238 -6.55 9.57 -13.78
N ALA A 239 -5.99 9.16 -12.63
CA ALA A 239 -4.55 9.03 -12.44
C ALA A 239 -3.96 7.88 -13.27
N ILE A 240 -4.65 6.76 -13.41
CA ILE A 240 -4.21 5.66 -14.28
C ILE A 240 -4.15 6.13 -15.76
N LYS A 241 -5.15 6.87 -16.23
CA LYS A 241 -5.17 7.42 -17.59
C LYS A 241 -4.06 8.46 -17.81
N LEU A 242 -3.80 9.32 -16.83
CA LEU A 242 -2.69 10.27 -16.87
C LEU A 242 -1.35 9.53 -16.95
N ALA A 243 -1.13 8.54 -16.09
CA ALA A 243 0.08 7.73 -16.09
C ALA A 243 0.26 6.98 -17.42
N ALA A 244 -0.79 6.36 -17.97
CA ALA A 244 -0.76 5.68 -19.25
C ALA A 244 -0.30 6.62 -20.38
N THR A 245 -0.82 7.86 -20.39
CA THR A 245 -0.42 8.88 -21.37
C THR A 245 1.05 9.30 -21.19
N SER A 246 1.50 9.46 -19.94
CA SER A 246 2.89 9.82 -19.63
C SER A 246 3.86 8.70 -20.02
N MET A 247 3.49 7.44 -19.75
CA MET A 247 4.28 6.27 -20.12
C MET A 247 4.43 6.12 -21.66
N ALA A 248 3.37 6.41 -22.40
CA ALA A 248 3.41 6.39 -23.87
C ALA A 248 4.36 7.47 -24.44
N LYS A 249 4.32 8.68 -23.89
CA LYS A 249 5.20 9.80 -24.31
C LYS A 249 6.67 9.54 -23.95
N GLY A 250 6.92 8.99 -22.77
CA GLY A 250 8.27 8.69 -22.31
C GLY A 250 8.88 7.45 -22.97
N GLY A 251 8.13 6.66 -23.74
CA GLY A 251 8.63 5.52 -24.51
C GLY A 251 9.12 5.89 -25.92
N ALA A 252 9.00 7.15 -26.33
CA ALA A 252 9.37 7.63 -27.67
C ALA A 252 10.75 8.34 -27.70
N GLY A 253 11.63 8.09 -26.70
CA GLY A 253 12.99 8.64 -26.64
C GLY A 253 14.04 7.55 -26.66
#